data_1910d0ea7a16a7857f92c3a0480d0ce6
#
_entry.id   1910d0ea7a16a7857f92c3a0480d0ce6
#
_cell.length_a   1.000
_cell.length_b   1.000
_cell.length_c   1.000
_cell.angle_alpha   90.00
_cell.angle_beta   90.00
_cell.angle_gamma   90.00
#
_symmetry.space_group_name_H-M   'P 1'
#
loop_
_entity.id
_entity.type
_entity.pdbx_description
1 polymer ?
#
loop_
_entity_poly.entity_id
_entity_poly.type
_entity_poly.pdbx_seq_one_letter_code
_entity_poly.pdbx_strand_id
1 'polypeptide(L)'
;DPKHPKAMTLSQLLNFTAEAGFDAIDLTGYFFASYPKAPTDAEIFAIKHEAFRLGLEISGSGVKNEVTTADQALRVEGKQRIKDWVEVCVKLGAPVLRVFADTNIPPHKWQVVSGGASRDVVEGWIADDFRECAEFAAARGIFIGVQNHGDFLTTGAEHVSLLKRVNHPNCRAIVDTGKYLTDDPYVDMALAAPDAVNWQVKETPFGKPNKPLTDMRKIVKIARDAGYNGYLPIESLPMGRKDYDTPGELRRMLKELKAAIAE
;
A
#
# COMPACT_ATOMS: atom_id res chain seq x y z
N ASP A 1 -17.52 -2.85 0.13
CA ASP A 1 -17.67 -2.71 -1.33
C ASP A 1 -19.11 -3.07 -1.71
N PRO A 2 -19.91 -2.12 -2.28
CA PRO A 2 -21.30 -2.41 -2.71
C PRO A 2 -21.42 -3.56 -3.71
N LYS A 3 -20.35 -3.89 -4.42
CA LYS A 3 -20.27 -5.02 -5.37
C LYS A 3 -20.11 -6.38 -4.67
N HIS A 4 -19.84 -6.37 -3.37
CA HIS A 4 -19.64 -7.57 -2.56
C HIS A 4 -20.55 -7.52 -1.32
N PRO A 5 -21.80 -7.95 -1.43
CA PRO A 5 -22.80 -7.83 -0.36
C PRO A 5 -22.46 -8.56 0.94
N LYS A 6 -21.43 -9.41 0.93
CA LYS A 6 -20.86 -10.06 2.13
C LYS A 6 -19.66 -9.32 2.71
N ALA A 7 -19.22 -8.21 2.10
CA ALA A 7 -18.11 -7.43 2.62
C ALA A 7 -18.53 -6.64 3.86
N MET A 8 -17.62 -6.52 4.81
CA MET A 8 -17.81 -5.68 6.00
C MET A 8 -17.97 -4.21 5.59
N THR A 9 -18.81 -3.48 6.30
CA THR A 9 -18.77 -2.01 6.28
C THR A 9 -17.48 -1.51 6.95
N LEU A 10 -17.13 -0.23 6.74
CA LEU A 10 -15.95 0.36 7.43
C LEU A 10 -16.09 0.25 8.96
N SER A 11 -17.27 0.52 9.53
CA SER A 11 -17.49 0.38 10.96
C SER A 11 -17.32 -1.08 11.43
N GLN A 12 -17.86 -2.05 10.71
CA GLN A 12 -17.64 -3.47 11.03
C GLN A 12 -16.16 -3.86 10.94
N LEU A 13 -15.43 -3.30 9.96
CA LEU A 13 -14.01 -3.55 9.81
C LEU A 13 -13.21 -2.96 10.98
N LEU A 14 -13.52 -1.74 11.43
CA LEU A 14 -12.89 -1.12 12.60
C LEU A 14 -13.13 -1.95 13.86
N ASN A 15 -14.37 -2.37 14.11
CA ASN A 15 -14.71 -3.21 15.26
C ASN A 15 -13.96 -4.56 15.22
N PHE A 16 -13.96 -5.24 14.05
CA PHE A 16 -13.19 -6.48 13.87
C PHE A 16 -11.69 -6.26 14.14
N THR A 17 -11.11 -5.17 13.65
CA THR A 17 -9.69 -4.84 13.83
C THR A 17 -9.34 -4.69 15.31
N ALA A 18 -10.17 -3.95 16.07
CA ALA A 18 -10.00 -3.79 17.51
C ALA A 18 -10.18 -5.10 18.28
N GLU A 19 -11.26 -5.86 18.01
CA GLU A 19 -11.56 -7.14 18.65
C GLU A 19 -10.48 -8.20 18.36
N ALA A 20 -9.88 -8.19 17.18
CA ALA A 20 -8.80 -9.08 16.82
C ALA A 20 -7.48 -8.73 17.52
N GLY A 21 -7.37 -7.54 18.11
CA GLY A 21 -6.20 -7.07 18.85
C GLY A 21 -5.12 -6.43 17.97
N PHE A 22 -5.50 -5.85 16.84
CA PHE A 22 -4.61 -4.98 16.07
C PHE A 22 -4.45 -3.62 16.76
N ASP A 23 -3.31 -2.98 16.54
CA ASP A 23 -2.98 -1.68 17.11
C ASP A 23 -3.38 -0.52 16.17
N ALA A 24 -3.49 -0.80 14.87
CA ALA A 24 -3.80 0.18 13.83
C ALA A 24 -4.53 -0.45 12.63
N ILE A 25 -5.07 0.43 11.78
CA ILE A 25 -5.70 0.06 10.51
C ILE A 25 -5.16 0.90 9.36
N ASP A 26 -4.92 0.27 8.19
CA ASP A 26 -4.66 0.96 6.92
C ASP A 26 -5.97 1.09 6.15
N LEU A 27 -6.47 2.33 6.03
CA LEU A 27 -7.76 2.61 5.42
C LEU A 27 -7.63 2.91 3.93
N THR A 28 -7.67 1.86 3.12
CA THR A 28 -7.65 2.01 1.66
C THR A 28 -8.84 2.82 1.14
N GLY A 29 -8.58 3.77 0.24
CA GLY A 29 -9.58 4.70 -0.31
C GLY A 29 -10.79 4.01 -0.94
N TYR A 30 -10.60 2.92 -1.65
CA TYR A 30 -11.70 2.19 -2.28
C TYR A 30 -12.61 1.42 -1.30
N PHE A 31 -12.39 1.53 0.01
CA PHE A 31 -13.36 1.12 1.03
C PHE A 31 -14.44 2.18 1.29
N PHE A 32 -14.19 3.43 0.92
CA PHE A 32 -15.18 4.50 1.00
C PHE A 32 -16.17 4.43 -0.16
N ALA A 33 -17.46 4.59 0.12
CA ALA A 33 -18.52 4.48 -0.89
C ALA A 33 -18.42 5.55 -2.00
N SER A 34 -17.83 6.70 -1.67
CA SER A 34 -17.62 7.83 -2.59
C SER A 34 -16.49 7.62 -3.59
N TYR A 35 -15.60 6.62 -3.36
CA TYR A 35 -14.43 6.42 -4.20
C TYR A 35 -14.77 6.27 -5.70
N PRO A 36 -14.05 6.90 -6.65
CA PRO A 36 -12.75 7.56 -6.52
C PRO A 36 -12.75 8.99 -5.97
N LYS A 37 -13.91 9.59 -5.77
CA LYS A 37 -14.03 10.91 -5.14
C LYS A 37 -13.63 10.82 -3.67
N ALA A 38 -13.03 11.89 -3.15
CA ALA A 38 -12.79 12.01 -1.73
C ALA A 38 -14.10 11.95 -0.94
N PRO A 39 -14.14 11.28 0.23
CA PRO A 39 -15.29 11.31 1.11
C PRO A 39 -15.51 12.72 1.69
N THR A 40 -16.70 12.97 2.18
CA THR A 40 -17.03 14.21 2.88
C THR A 40 -16.30 14.31 4.22
N ASP A 41 -16.07 15.51 4.72
CA ASP A 41 -15.46 15.73 6.03
C ASP A 41 -16.24 15.03 7.15
N ALA A 42 -17.56 14.99 7.06
CA ALA A 42 -18.40 14.29 8.01
C ALA A 42 -18.12 12.77 8.05
N GLU A 43 -17.96 12.14 6.87
CA GLU A 43 -17.61 10.72 6.77
C GLU A 43 -16.19 10.45 7.30
N ILE A 44 -15.21 11.30 6.94
CA ILE A 44 -13.83 11.18 7.40
C ILE A 44 -13.78 11.28 8.92
N PHE A 45 -14.42 12.29 9.51
CA PHE A 45 -14.38 12.50 10.95
C PHE A 45 -15.19 11.45 11.74
N ALA A 46 -16.28 10.92 11.17
CA ALA A 46 -16.98 9.80 11.77
C ALA A 46 -16.08 8.55 11.90
N ILE A 47 -15.38 8.19 10.83
CA ILE A 47 -14.43 7.07 10.83
C ILE A 47 -13.28 7.31 11.80
N LYS A 48 -12.70 8.52 11.80
CA LYS A 48 -11.63 8.91 12.72
C LYS A 48 -12.06 8.80 14.18
N HIS A 49 -13.25 9.31 14.53
CA HIS A 49 -13.81 9.21 15.89
C HIS A 49 -14.06 7.75 16.29
N GLU A 50 -14.59 6.93 15.39
CA GLU A 50 -14.83 5.51 15.68
C GLU A 50 -13.51 4.78 15.94
N ALA A 51 -12.49 4.97 15.07
CA ALA A 51 -11.17 4.39 15.26
C ALA A 51 -10.57 4.80 16.62
N PHE A 52 -10.62 6.10 16.97
CA PHE A 52 -10.15 6.60 18.26
C PHE A 52 -10.86 5.95 19.46
N ARG A 53 -12.20 5.82 19.40
CA ARG A 53 -12.98 5.19 20.48
C ARG A 53 -12.66 3.71 20.65
N LEU A 54 -12.22 3.04 19.58
CA LEU A 54 -11.79 1.64 19.58
C LEU A 54 -10.31 1.46 19.94
N GLY A 55 -9.57 2.55 20.18
CA GLY A 55 -8.14 2.52 20.48
C GLY A 55 -7.28 2.17 19.28
N LEU A 56 -7.75 2.42 18.06
CA LEU A 56 -7.03 2.15 16.82
C LEU A 56 -6.35 3.40 16.28
N GLU A 57 -5.06 3.29 15.93
CA GLU A 57 -4.37 4.24 15.10
C GLU A 57 -4.73 4.05 13.61
N ILE A 58 -4.53 5.09 12.79
CA ILE A 58 -4.65 4.98 11.33
C ILE A 58 -3.25 5.01 10.73
N SER A 59 -2.74 3.86 10.30
CA SER A 59 -1.36 3.70 9.85
C SER A 59 -1.10 4.23 8.44
N GLY A 60 -2.13 4.35 7.62
CA GLY A 60 -2.04 4.81 6.25
C GLY A 60 -3.38 4.82 5.53
N SER A 61 -3.35 5.28 4.29
CA SER A 61 -4.42 5.15 3.32
C SER A 61 -3.83 4.79 1.95
N GLY A 62 -4.67 4.52 0.95
CA GLY A 62 -4.19 4.16 -0.37
C GLY A 62 -5.19 4.43 -1.48
N VAL A 63 -4.69 4.76 -2.66
CA VAL A 63 -5.51 5.03 -3.85
C VAL A 63 -5.03 4.24 -5.05
N LYS A 64 -5.92 4.01 -6.01
CA LYS A 64 -5.56 3.61 -7.36
C LYS A 64 -5.30 4.87 -8.18
N ASN A 65 -4.12 4.98 -8.69
CA ASN A 65 -3.68 6.08 -9.55
C ASN A 65 -3.21 5.55 -10.91
N GLU A 66 -2.99 6.43 -11.87
CA GLU A 66 -2.42 6.10 -13.17
C GLU A 66 -1.26 7.06 -13.47
N VAL A 67 -0.06 6.51 -13.68
CA VAL A 67 1.17 7.27 -13.98
C VAL A 67 2.03 6.60 -15.07
N THR A 68 1.61 5.46 -15.60
CA THR A 68 2.38 4.65 -16.57
C THR A 68 1.90 4.78 -18.01
N THR A 69 0.73 5.37 -18.24
CA THR A 69 0.14 5.51 -19.57
C THR A 69 0.80 6.62 -20.39
N ALA A 70 0.84 6.44 -21.73
CA ALA A 70 1.22 7.49 -22.66
C ALA A 70 0.20 8.64 -22.69
N ASP A 71 -1.04 8.41 -22.26
CA ASP A 71 -2.08 9.42 -22.19
C ASP A 71 -1.81 10.39 -21.03
N GLN A 72 -1.34 11.59 -21.37
CA GLN A 72 -1.01 12.63 -20.41
C GLN A 72 -2.23 13.09 -19.59
N ALA A 73 -3.42 13.10 -20.16
CA ALA A 73 -4.63 13.53 -19.46
C ALA A 73 -4.97 12.57 -18.32
N LEU A 74 -4.83 11.26 -18.54
CA LEU A 74 -5.01 10.24 -17.51
C LEU A 74 -3.96 10.33 -16.40
N ARG A 75 -2.69 10.67 -16.74
CA ARG A 75 -1.66 10.91 -15.72
C ARG A 75 -1.97 12.15 -14.88
N VAL A 76 -2.44 13.24 -15.49
CA VAL A 76 -2.88 14.45 -14.77
C VAL A 76 -4.04 14.10 -13.81
N GLU A 77 -5.03 13.33 -14.26
CA GLU A 77 -6.11 12.85 -13.39
C GLU A 77 -5.60 11.99 -12.25
N GLY A 78 -4.66 11.08 -12.54
CA GLY A 78 -4.00 10.23 -11.54
C GLY A 78 -3.31 11.05 -10.46
N LYS A 79 -2.52 12.06 -10.83
CA LYS A 79 -1.88 13.00 -9.89
C LYS A 79 -2.89 13.79 -9.07
N GLN A 80 -3.96 14.29 -9.70
CA GLN A 80 -4.98 15.04 -8.97
C GLN A 80 -5.65 14.15 -7.92
N ARG A 81 -5.96 12.90 -8.25
CA ARG A 81 -6.49 11.92 -7.29
C ARG A 81 -5.55 11.69 -6.11
N ILE A 82 -4.24 11.58 -6.37
CA ILE A 82 -3.25 11.48 -5.29
C ILE A 82 -3.33 12.71 -4.38
N LYS A 83 -3.34 13.92 -4.94
CA LYS A 83 -3.42 15.17 -4.16
C LYS A 83 -4.71 15.28 -3.34
N ASP A 84 -5.86 14.92 -3.93
CA ASP A 84 -7.15 14.92 -3.22
C ASP A 84 -7.12 13.95 -2.02
N TRP A 85 -6.48 12.79 -2.17
CA TRP A 85 -6.38 11.81 -1.10
C TRP A 85 -5.27 12.11 -0.09
N VAL A 86 -4.28 12.93 -0.43
CA VAL A 86 -3.38 13.55 0.57
C VAL A 86 -4.17 14.40 1.55
N GLU A 87 -5.14 15.21 1.07
CA GLU A 87 -6.02 15.99 1.95
C GLU A 87 -6.91 15.11 2.86
N VAL A 88 -7.35 13.95 2.34
CA VAL A 88 -8.06 12.96 3.16
C VAL A 88 -7.15 12.38 4.24
N CYS A 89 -5.89 12.05 3.91
CA CYS A 89 -4.90 11.55 4.87
C CYS A 89 -4.67 12.55 6.00
N VAL A 90 -4.53 13.85 5.69
CA VAL A 90 -4.40 14.91 6.70
C VAL A 90 -5.56 14.89 7.68
N LYS A 91 -6.79 14.83 7.18
CA LYS A 91 -8.00 14.83 8.01
C LYS A 91 -8.15 13.55 8.83
N LEU A 92 -7.83 12.41 8.26
CA LEU A 92 -7.79 11.11 8.96
C LEU A 92 -6.70 11.08 10.03
N GLY A 93 -5.60 11.78 9.85
CA GLY A 93 -4.37 11.63 10.63
C GLY A 93 -3.49 10.47 10.16
N ALA A 94 -3.71 9.99 8.93
CA ALA A 94 -2.90 8.94 8.31
C ALA A 94 -1.56 9.52 7.81
N PRO A 95 -0.40 9.02 8.23
CA PRO A 95 0.89 9.61 7.88
C PRO A 95 1.37 9.27 6.46
N VAL A 96 0.81 8.24 5.85
CA VAL A 96 1.26 7.71 4.55
C VAL A 96 0.08 7.55 3.60
N LEU A 97 0.23 8.02 2.36
CA LEU A 97 -0.65 7.69 1.26
C LEU A 97 0.05 6.73 0.30
N ARG A 98 -0.48 5.53 0.17
CA ARG A 98 -0.03 4.51 -0.78
C ARG A 98 -0.46 4.84 -2.20
N VAL A 99 0.50 4.75 -3.12
CA VAL A 99 0.32 4.90 -4.55
C VAL A 99 0.99 3.76 -5.32
N PHE A 100 0.65 3.60 -6.58
CA PHE A 100 1.17 2.54 -7.44
C PHE A 100 1.95 3.10 -8.62
N ALA A 101 3.08 2.47 -8.94
CA ALA A 101 3.78 2.63 -10.21
C ALA A 101 3.20 1.72 -11.32
N ASP A 102 2.14 0.98 -11.03
CA ASP A 102 1.44 0.09 -11.95
C ASP A 102 0.30 0.79 -12.68
N THR A 103 -0.20 0.16 -13.75
CA THR A 103 -1.40 0.63 -14.45
C THR A 103 -2.68 -0.03 -13.95
N ASN A 104 -3.75 0.76 -13.86
CA ASN A 104 -5.12 0.27 -13.65
C ASN A 104 -5.90 0.06 -14.95
N ILE A 105 -5.27 0.35 -16.09
CA ILE A 105 -5.89 0.22 -17.42
C ILE A 105 -5.66 -1.20 -17.96
N PRO A 106 -6.72 -1.92 -18.40
CA PRO A 106 -6.55 -3.22 -19.03
C PRO A 106 -5.63 -3.14 -20.26
N PRO A 107 -4.77 -4.11 -20.49
CA PRO A 107 -4.66 -5.43 -19.82
C PRO A 107 -3.81 -5.43 -18.54
N HIS A 108 -3.64 -4.31 -17.86
CA HIS A 108 -2.85 -4.15 -16.63
C HIS A 108 -1.36 -4.45 -16.84
N LYS A 109 -0.83 -3.94 -17.95
CA LYS A 109 0.58 -4.06 -18.34
C LYS A 109 1.12 -2.71 -18.78
N TRP A 110 2.10 -2.19 -18.06
CA TRP A 110 2.70 -0.88 -18.33
C TRP A 110 3.25 -0.78 -19.78
N GLN A 111 3.83 -1.85 -20.33
CA GLN A 111 4.36 -1.87 -21.68
C GLN A 111 3.28 -1.58 -22.75
N VAL A 112 2.05 -2.01 -22.49
CA VAL A 112 0.93 -1.80 -23.42
C VAL A 112 0.39 -0.39 -23.29
N VAL A 113 0.10 0.06 -22.07
CA VAL A 113 -0.53 1.36 -21.84
C VAL A 113 0.42 2.53 -22.11
N SER A 114 1.73 2.29 -22.03
CA SER A 114 2.75 3.28 -22.39
C SER A 114 2.93 3.48 -23.90
N GLY A 115 2.15 2.75 -24.73
CA GLY A 115 2.31 2.83 -26.17
C GLY A 115 3.64 2.24 -26.68
N GLY A 116 4.26 1.33 -25.94
CA GLY A 116 5.55 0.74 -26.27
C GLY A 116 6.75 1.63 -25.94
N ALA A 117 6.58 2.65 -25.13
CA ALA A 117 7.69 3.46 -24.65
C ALA A 117 8.70 2.60 -23.86
N SER A 118 10.00 2.97 -23.92
CA SER A 118 11.03 2.26 -23.17
C SER A 118 10.81 2.40 -21.65
N ARG A 119 11.31 1.42 -20.87
CA ARG A 119 11.24 1.48 -19.41
C ARG A 119 11.79 2.79 -18.85
N ASP A 120 12.93 3.25 -19.37
CA ASP A 120 13.56 4.51 -18.92
C ASP A 120 12.65 5.72 -19.13
N VAL A 121 11.94 5.79 -20.25
CA VAL A 121 10.99 6.87 -20.55
C VAL A 121 9.80 6.80 -19.58
N VAL A 122 9.22 5.63 -19.36
CA VAL A 122 8.08 5.44 -18.45
C VAL A 122 8.50 5.73 -17.00
N GLU A 123 9.67 5.27 -16.57
CA GLU A 123 10.22 5.56 -15.24
C GLU A 123 10.42 7.08 -15.04
N GLY A 124 10.80 7.80 -16.11
CA GLY A 124 10.86 9.25 -16.10
C GLY A 124 9.51 9.90 -15.83
N TRP A 125 8.46 9.47 -16.53
CA TRP A 125 7.10 9.97 -16.30
C TRP A 125 6.64 9.73 -14.85
N ILE A 126 6.83 8.50 -14.37
CA ILE A 126 6.46 8.12 -12.99
C ILE A 126 7.22 8.98 -11.97
N ALA A 127 8.53 9.15 -12.19
CA ALA A 127 9.37 9.90 -11.28
C ALA A 127 8.98 11.38 -11.18
N ASP A 128 8.68 12.02 -12.31
CA ASP A 128 8.27 13.43 -12.35
C ASP A 128 6.88 13.59 -11.71
N ASP A 129 5.93 12.71 -12.02
CA ASP A 129 4.58 12.74 -11.47
C ASP A 129 4.59 12.50 -9.94
N PHE A 130 5.40 11.55 -9.46
CA PHE A 130 5.52 11.29 -8.02
C PHE A 130 6.30 12.37 -7.27
N ARG A 131 7.29 13.00 -7.90
CA ARG A 131 7.99 14.15 -7.30
C ARG A 131 7.03 15.30 -7.04
N GLU A 132 6.20 15.67 -8.02
CA GLU A 132 5.16 16.69 -7.87
C GLU A 132 4.17 16.35 -6.74
N CYS A 133 3.73 15.08 -6.67
CA CYS A 133 2.85 14.62 -5.60
C CYS A 133 3.54 14.64 -4.23
N ALA A 134 4.82 14.28 -4.16
CA ALA A 134 5.60 14.28 -2.93
C ALA A 134 5.87 15.69 -2.40
N GLU A 135 6.12 16.66 -3.26
CA GLU A 135 6.22 18.09 -2.90
C GLU A 135 4.91 18.59 -2.28
N PHE A 136 3.78 18.26 -2.92
CA PHE A 136 2.44 18.60 -2.40
C PHE A 136 2.16 17.95 -1.05
N ALA A 137 2.52 16.67 -0.89
CA ALA A 137 2.32 15.89 0.33
C ALA A 137 3.24 16.35 1.47
N ALA A 138 4.50 16.70 1.17
CA ALA A 138 5.48 17.18 2.13
C ALA A 138 5.01 18.45 2.86
N ALA A 139 4.40 19.39 2.13
CA ALA A 139 3.82 20.60 2.72
C ALA A 139 2.65 20.32 3.70
N ARG A 140 2.18 19.07 3.77
CA ARG A 140 1.09 18.59 4.62
C ARG A 140 1.52 17.54 5.63
N GLY A 141 2.80 17.24 5.70
CA GLY A 141 3.35 16.23 6.61
C GLY A 141 3.01 14.78 6.22
N ILE A 142 2.66 14.51 4.95
CA ILE A 142 2.28 13.18 4.47
C ILE A 142 3.40 12.61 3.60
N PHE A 143 3.68 11.32 3.77
CA PHE A 143 4.54 10.56 2.85
C PHE A 143 3.74 10.00 1.68
N ILE A 144 4.30 10.08 0.48
CA ILE A 144 3.87 9.27 -0.67
C ILE A 144 4.61 7.95 -0.59
N GLY A 145 3.87 6.89 -0.33
CA GLY A 145 4.40 5.54 -0.27
C GLY A 145 4.18 4.78 -1.59
N VAL A 146 5.23 4.54 -2.35
CA VAL A 146 5.17 3.79 -3.61
C VAL A 146 5.21 2.30 -3.30
N GLN A 147 4.16 1.56 -3.69
CA GLN A 147 4.10 0.11 -3.49
C GLN A 147 4.65 -0.64 -4.71
N ASN A 148 5.51 -1.65 -4.47
CA ASN A 148 5.78 -2.69 -5.45
C ASN A 148 4.54 -3.55 -5.60
N HIS A 149 3.92 -3.60 -6.79
CA HIS A 149 2.65 -4.32 -6.97
C HIS A 149 2.67 -5.38 -8.06
N GLY A 150 3.83 -5.56 -8.74
CA GLY A 150 4.10 -6.71 -9.61
C GLY A 150 3.86 -6.46 -11.10
N ASP A 151 3.78 -5.20 -11.55
CA ASP A 151 3.80 -4.83 -12.96
C ASP A 151 5.06 -4.03 -13.29
N PHE A 152 5.14 -2.75 -12.93
CA PHE A 152 6.33 -1.92 -13.20
C PHE A 152 7.46 -2.21 -12.19
N LEU A 153 7.12 -2.43 -10.92
CA LEU A 153 8.06 -2.73 -9.85
C LEU A 153 7.95 -4.21 -9.45
N THR A 154 8.84 -5.03 -9.99
CA THR A 154 8.87 -6.48 -9.76
C THR A 154 10.06 -6.94 -8.93
N THR A 155 11.08 -6.09 -8.75
CA THR A 155 12.28 -6.36 -7.96
C THR A 155 12.58 -5.21 -6.99
N GLY A 156 13.33 -5.50 -5.93
CA GLY A 156 13.80 -4.47 -4.99
C GLY A 156 14.72 -3.45 -5.65
N ALA A 157 15.55 -3.89 -6.60
CA ALA A 157 16.43 -3.01 -7.37
C ALA A 157 15.65 -1.98 -8.20
N GLU A 158 14.57 -2.40 -8.89
CA GLU A 158 13.68 -1.50 -9.63
C GLU A 158 12.98 -0.51 -8.70
N HIS A 159 12.53 -0.97 -7.53
CA HIS A 159 11.89 -0.12 -6.53
C HIS A 159 12.83 0.98 -6.04
N VAL A 160 14.05 0.62 -5.63
CA VAL A 160 15.08 1.58 -5.18
C VAL A 160 15.51 2.52 -6.33
N SER A 161 15.61 2.01 -7.58
CA SER A 161 15.92 2.84 -8.75
C SER A 161 14.90 3.95 -8.96
N LEU A 162 13.61 3.59 -8.94
CA LEU A 162 12.54 4.57 -9.08
C LEU A 162 12.58 5.62 -7.98
N LEU A 163 12.73 5.22 -6.71
CA LEU A 163 12.80 6.17 -5.59
C LEU A 163 13.99 7.13 -5.70
N LYS A 164 15.15 6.64 -6.12
CA LYS A 164 16.32 7.47 -6.41
C LYS A 164 16.06 8.45 -7.55
N ARG A 165 15.34 8.04 -8.58
CA ARG A 165 14.98 8.91 -9.71
C ARG A 165 13.95 9.97 -9.31
N VAL A 166 12.96 9.64 -8.46
CA VAL A 166 12.05 10.61 -7.85
C VAL A 166 12.83 11.66 -7.04
N ASN A 167 13.84 11.21 -6.29
CA ASN A 167 14.75 12.06 -5.51
C ASN A 167 14.03 13.08 -4.62
N HIS A 168 13.06 12.62 -3.84
CA HIS A 168 12.31 13.44 -2.89
C HIS A 168 12.18 12.75 -1.53
N PRO A 169 12.48 13.41 -0.39
CA PRO A 169 12.48 12.78 0.92
C PRO A 169 11.12 12.25 1.38
N ASN A 170 10.01 12.84 0.89
CA ASN A 170 8.66 12.39 1.19
C ASN A 170 8.09 11.39 0.16
N CYS A 171 8.89 10.90 -0.80
CA CYS A 171 8.53 9.77 -1.65
C CYS A 171 9.35 8.55 -1.23
N ARG A 172 8.71 7.53 -0.67
CA ARG A 172 9.34 6.41 -0.01
C ARG A 172 8.71 5.08 -0.40
N ALA A 173 9.28 3.96 0.05
CA ALA A 173 8.75 2.64 -0.25
C ALA A 173 7.57 2.24 0.63
N ILE A 174 6.60 1.55 0.04
CA ILE A 174 5.77 0.58 0.74
C ILE A 174 6.20 -0.80 0.28
N VAL A 175 6.69 -1.62 1.20
CA VAL A 175 7.18 -2.95 0.92
C VAL A 175 6.03 -3.95 0.96
N ASP A 176 5.52 -4.34 -0.20
CA ASP A 176 4.55 -5.44 -0.31
C ASP A 176 5.30 -6.76 -0.40
N THR A 177 5.18 -7.58 0.63
CA THR A 177 5.95 -8.81 0.76
C THR A 177 5.59 -9.90 -0.26
N GLY A 178 4.42 -9.79 -0.89
CA GLY A 178 3.93 -10.78 -1.87
C GLY A 178 4.04 -10.33 -3.34
N LYS A 179 4.78 -9.25 -3.63
CA LYS A 179 4.77 -8.63 -4.96
C LYS A 179 6.15 -8.42 -5.60
N TYR A 180 7.22 -8.83 -4.96
CA TYR A 180 8.49 -9.04 -5.64
C TYR A 180 8.46 -10.39 -6.36
N LEU A 181 8.69 -10.38 -7.68
CA LEU A 181 8.51 -11.55 -8.55
C LEU A 181 9.86 -12.23 -8.83
N THR A 182 10.62 -12.51 -7.77
CA THR A 182 11.96 -13.10 -7.79
C THR A 182 11.97 -14.46 -7.11
N ASP A 183 13.09 -15.16 -7.19
CA ASP A 183 13.27 -16.47 -6.56
C ASP A 183 13.40 -16.35 -5.04
N ASP A 184 13.99 -15.26 -4.54
CA ASP A 184 14.07 -14.95 -3.11
C ASP A 184 13.57 -13.51 -2.82
N PRO A 185 12.24 -13.33 -2.63
CA PRO A 185 11.66 -12.03 -2.35
C PRO A 185 12.18 -11.34 -1.08
N TYR A 186 12.75 -12.10 -0.12
CA TYR A 186 13.31 -11.50 1.09
C TYR A 186 14.56 -10.65 0.83
N VAL A 187 15.35 -11.02 -0.19
CA VAL A 187 16.47 -10.18 -0.65
C VAL A 187 15.98 -8.85 -1.20
N ASP A 188 14.92 -8.87 -1.99
CA ASP A 188 14.31 -7.65 -2.55
C ASP A 188 13.68 -6.76 -1.46
N MET A 189 13.01 -7.39 -0.48
CA MET A 189 12.50 -6.68 0.69
C MET A 189 13.63 -5.99 1.46
N ALA A 190 14.75 -6.68 1.69
CA ALA A 190 15.90 -6.11 2.39
C ALA A 190 16.54 -4.94 1.64
N LEU A 191 16.52 -4.95 0.30
CA LEU A 191 16.99 -3.83 -0.53
C LEU A 191 16.12 -2.59 -0.39
N ALA A 192 14.79 -2.75 -0.33
CA ALA A 192 13.84 -1.65 -0.27
C ALA A 192 13.55 -1.17 1.17
N ALA A 193 13.76 -2.01 2.17
CA ALA A 193 13.42 -1.73 3.56
C ALA A 193 14.04 -0.45 4.15
N PRO A 194 15.29 -0.03 3.81
CA PRO A 194 15.83 1.25 4.28
C PRO A 194 15.03 2.49 3.85
N ASP A 195 14.28 2.37 2.77
CA ASP A 195 13.40 3.43 2.28
C ASP A 195 11.93 3.25 2.71
N ALA A 196 11.60 2.22 3.49
CA ALA A 196 10.22 1.92 3.86
C ALA A 196 9.61 2.95 4.80
N VAL A 197 8.39 3.39 4.49
CA VAL A 197 7.52 4.18 5.38
C VAL A 197 6.27 3.41 5.79
N ASN A 198 5.98 2.32 5.10
CA ASN A 198 4.93 1.37 5.45
C ASN A 198 5.20 0.02 4.77
N TRP A 199 4.46 -1.00 5.15
CA TRP A 199 4.56 -2.35 4.60
C TRP A 199 3.18 -2.88 4.21
N GLN A 200 3.15 -3.98 3.46
CA GLN A 200 2.00 -4.85 3.32
C GLN A 200 2.45 -6.31 3.47
N VAL A 201 2.25 -6.85 4.66
CA VAL A 201 2.64 -8.22 4.98
C VAL A 201 1.59 -9.17 4.45
N LYS A 202 1.95 -9.94 3.44
CA LYS A 202 1.09 -10.93 2.79
C LYS A 202 1.25 -12.30 3.44
N GLU A 203 0.28 -13.15 3.21
CA GLU A 203 0.25 -14.54 3.67
C GLU A 203 1.41 -15.38 3.10
N THR A 204 1.82 -15.09 1.86
CA THR A 204 2.96 -15.70 1.18
C THR A 204 3.81 -14.65 0.47
N PRO A 205 5.16 -14.75 0.52
CA PRO A 205 6.03 -13.82 -0.16
C PRO A 205 6.07 -14.02 -1.68
N PHE A 206 5.46 -15.08 -2.19
CA PHE A 206 5.43 -15.39 -3.62
C PHE A 206 4.14 -14.95 -4.32
N GLY A 207 3.20 -14.29 -3.63
CA GLY A 207 1.96 -13.78 -4.22
C GLY A 207 1.05 -14.83 -4.85
N LYS A 208 1.25 -16.13 -4.53
CA LYS A 208 0.52 -17.27 -5.13
C LYS A 208 0.06 -18.24 -4.05
N PRO A 209 -1.15 -18.83 -4.19
CA PRO A 209 -1.59 -19.90 -3.30
C PRO A 209 -0.66 -21.13 -3.42
N ASN A 210 -0.64 -21.96 -2.39
CA ASN A 210 0.19 -23.17 -2.32
C ASN A 210 1.72 -22.94 -2.39
N LYS A 211 2.17 -21.74 -2.06
CA LYS A 211 3.58 -21.41 -1.82
C LYS A 211 3.84 -21.36 -0.32
N PRO A 212 5.11 -21.44 0.11
CA PRO A 212 5.45 -21.29 1.52
C PRO A 212 4.83 -20.02 2.12
N LEU A 213 4.36 -20.13 3.36
CA LEU A 213 3.87 -18.98 4.11
C LEU A 213 5.00 -17.99 4.37
N THR A 214 4.63 -16.74 4.58
CA THR A 214 5.58 -15.69 4.97
C THR A 214 6.20 -16.02 6.33
N ASP A 215 7.53 -16.03 6.39
CA ASP A 215 8.28 -16.15 7.63
C ASP A 215 8.29 -14.79 8.33
N MET A 216 7.46 -14.65 9.36
CA MET A 216 7.31 -13.39 10.11
C MET A 216 8.60 -12.99 10.83
N ARG A 217 9.46 -13.94 11.26
CA ARG A 217 10.76 -13.64 11.86
C ARG A 217 11.70 -12.98 10.86
N LYS A 218 11.71 -13.47 9.62
CA LYS A 218 12.49 -12.84 8.54
C LYS A 218 12.00 -11.43 8.25
N ILE A 219 10.68 -11.22 8.20
CA ILE A 219 10.09 -9.87 7.97
C ILE A 219 10.53 -8.92 9.09
N VAL A 220 10.35 -9.30 10.35
CA VAL A 220 10.73 -8.48 11.51
C VAL A 220 12.23 -8.21 11.54
N LYS A 221 13.05 -9.23 11.23
CA LYS A 221 14.50 -9.05 11.14
C LYS A 221 14.88 -8.04 10.06
N ILE A 222 14.33 -8.14 8.85
CA ILE A 222 14.59 -7.19 7.75
C ILE A 222 14.19 -5.77 8.16
N ALA A 223 13.01 -5.59 8.76
CA ALA A 223 12.55 -4.29 9.22
C ALA A 223 13.49 -3.70 10.30
N ARG A 224 13.90 -4.51 11.29
CA ARG A 224 14.85 -4.09 12.34
C ARG A 224 16.23 -3.73 11.79
N ASP A 225 16.78 -4.57 10.91
CA ASP A 225 18.08 -4.34 10.29
C ASP A 225 18.10 -3.03 9.47
N ALA A 226 16.96 -2.66 8.91
CA ALA A 226 16.76 -1.40 8.18
C ALA A 226 16.49 -0.19 9.10
N GLY A 227 16.37 -0.38 10.42
CA GLY A 227 16.00 0.67 11.37
C GLY A 227 14.53 1.11 11.28
N TYR A 228 13.66 0.29 10.70
CA TYR A 228 12.24 0.59 10.56
C TYR A 228 11.50 0.38 11.89
N ASN A 229 10.75 1.41 12.33
CA ASN A 229 9.99 1.40 13.59
C ASN A 229 8.49 1.73 13.39
N GLY A 230 8.01 1.65 12.16
CA GLY A 230 6.60 1.91 11.83
C GLY A 230 5.73 0.66 11.96
N TYR A 231 4.54 0.75 11.39
CA TYR A 231 3.58 -0.36 11.37
C TYR A 231 3.96 -1.42 10.33
N LEU A 232 3.54 -2.66 10.60
CA LEU A 232 3.61 -3.79 9.67
C LEU A 232 2.17 -4.24 9.33
N PRO A 233 1.44 -3.51 8.48
CA PRO A 233 0.07 -3.86 8.11
C PRO A 233 0.00 -5.24 7.47
N ILE A 234 -0.99 -6.02 7.91
CA ILE A 234 -1.28 -7.34 7.37
C ILE A 234 -2.37 -7.23 6.32
N GLU A 235 -2.13 -7.80 5.15
CA GLU A 235 -3.16 -7.94 4.12
C GLU A 235 -3.30 -9.41 3.71
N SER A 236 -4.50 -9.94 3.86
CA SER A 236 -4.85 -11.31 3.51
C SER A 236 -5.87 -11.34 2.38
N LEU A 237 -5.61 -12.13 1.35
CA LEU A 237 -6.41 -12.22 0.15
C LEU A 237 -6.75 -13.68 -0.19
N PRO A 238 -7.98 -13.98 -0.62
CA PRO A 238 -8.40 -15.34 -0.96
C PRO A 238 -7.63 -15.96 -2.13
N MET A 239 -7.04 -15.17 -3.02
CA MET A 239 -6.25 -15.61 -4.18
C MET A 239 -6.88 -16.78 -4.94
N GLY A 240 -8.22 -16.73 -5.15
CA GLY A 240 -9.00 -17.75 -5.86
C GLY A 240 -9.44 -18.95 -5.01
N ARG A 241 -9.12 -19.02 -3.73
CA ARG A 241 -9.64 -20.05 -2.80
C ARG A 241 -11.09 -19.75 -2.45
N LYS A 242 -11.99 -20.72 -2.64
CA LYS A 242 -13.45 -20.52 -2.43
C LYS A 242 -13.85 -20.43 -0.97
N ASP A 243 -13.21 -21.24 -0.10
CA ASP A 243 -13.55 -21.38 1.32
C ASP A 243 -12.47 -20.71 2.20
N TYR A 244 -12.04 -19.50 1.81
CA TYR A 244 -11.01 -18.80 2.51
C TYR A 244 -11.56 -18.00 3.69
N ASP A 245 -11.12 -18.37 4.90
CA ASP A 245 -11.45 -17.66 6.15
C ASP A 245 -10.52 -16.46 6.35
N THR A 246 -10.82 -15.33 5.71
CA THR A 246 -10.05 -14.09 5.86
C THR A 246 -9.90 -13.65 7.33
N PRO A 247 -10.96 -13.61 8.17
CA PRO A 247 -10.82 -13.27 9.59
C PRO A 247 -9.89 -14.22 10.37
N GLY A 248 -9.98 -15.52 10.11
CA GLY A 248 -9.11 -16.51 10.75
C GLY A 248 -7.64 -16.33 10.37
N GLU A 249 -7.37 -16.12 9.08
CA GLU A 249 -6.02 -15.88 8.58
C GLU A 249 -5.41 -14.58 9.13
N LEU A 250 -6.17 -13.50 9.19
CA LEU A 250 -5.69 -12.25 9.78
C LEU A 250 -5.29 -12.43 11.26
N ARG A 251 -6.10 -13.17 12.04
CA ARG A 251 -5.76 -13.47 13.45
C ARG A 251 -4.52 -14.36 13.56
N ARG A 252 -4.37 -15.36 12.69
CA ARG A 252 -3.17 -16.23 12.65
C ARG A 252 -1.92 -15.41 12.37
N MET A 253 -1.95 -14.61 11.29
CA MET A 253 -0.81 -13.78 10.88
C MET A 253 -0.45 -12.76 11.98
N LEU A 254 -1.45 -12.12 12.61
CA LEU A 254 -1.23 -11.19 13.72
C LEU A 254 -0.52 -11.87 14.89
N LYS A 255 -0.97 -13.07 15.28
CA LYS A 255 -0.36 -13.85 16.36
C LYS A 255 1.11 -14.17 16.06
N GLU A 256 1.40 -14.62 14.85
CA GLU A 256 2.75 -14.96 14.43
C GLU A 256 3.67 -13.72 14.35
N LEU A 257 3.13 -12.60 13.81
CA LEU A 257 3.88 -11.35 13.71
C LEU A 257 4.17 -10.77 15.10
N LYS A 258 3.20 -10.73 16.02
CA LYS A 258 3.41 -10.27 17.41
C LYS A 258 4.42 -11.16 18.14
N ALA A 259 4.39 -12.47 17.93
CA ALA A 259 5.40 -13.38 18.50
C ALA A 259 6.80 -13.08 17.97
N ALA A 260 6.95 -12.86 16.66
CA ALA A 260 8.24 -12.50 16.05
C ALA A 260 8.77 -11.13 16.51
N ILE A 261 7.88 -10.17 16.77
CA ILE A 261 8.25 -8.84 17.31
C ILE A 261 8.74 -8.96 18.77
N ALA A 262 8.21 -9.89 19.55
CA ALA A 262 8.59 -10.07 20.95
C ALA A 262 9.95 -10.77 21.15
N GLU A 263 10.49 -11.42 20.12
CA GLU A 263 11.84 -12.04 20.11
C GLU A 263 12.95 -10.99 19.88
#